data_28aa8cee4e6c3bcc0ed42a66ab1ec75a
#
_entry.id   28aa8cee4e6c3bcc0ed42a66ab1ec75a
#
_cell.length_a   1.000
_cell.length_b   1.000
_cell.length_c   1.000
_cell.angle_alpha   90.00
_cell.angle_beta   90.00
_cell.angle_gamma   90.00
#
_symmetry.space_group_name_H-M   'P 1'
#
loop_
_entity.id
_entity.type
_entity.pdbx_description
1 polymer ?
#
loop_
_entity_poly.entity_id
_entity_poly.type
_entity_poly.pdbx_seq_one_letter_code
_entity_poly.pdbx_strand_id
1 'polypeptide(L)'
;MAVITIGGVTKDYAVGTTYEQIAQEYQEQYNNTIALVTENGKIRELHKKVSKDADVKFITLSDTIGHKTYERSAIMLFVKAVHDIMGKDVRIKVEFSIGKGLYCAIQGDKKLDDNSIKLINKRMNDMVAADLPITKKPYP
;
A
#
# COMPACT_ATOMS: atom_id res chain seq x y z
N MET A 1 -6.85 8.88 -26.47
CA MET A 1 -7.37 7.60 -25.94
C MET A 1 -6.29 6.54 -26.06
N ALA A 2 -6.19 5.68 -25.09
CA ALA A 2 -5.30 4.52 -25.13
C ALA A 2 -6.13 3.24 -25.01
N VAL A 3 -5.74 2.21 -25.75
CA VAL A 3 -6.39 0.90 -25.75
C VAL A 3 -5.74 0.03 -24.67
N ILE A 4 -6.51 -0.34 -23.66
CA ILE A 4 -6.05 -1.19 -22.58
C ILE A 4 -6.67 -2.57 -22.75
N THR A 5 -5.83 -3.59 -22.76
CA THR A 5 -6.23 -5.00 -22.85
C THR A 5 -6.14 -5.64 -21.47
N ILE A 6 -7.25 -6.18 -20.98
CA ILE A 6 -7.33 -6.86 -19.69
C ILE A 6 -8.01 -8.21 -19.91
N GLY A 7 -7.31 -9.31 -19.63
CA GLY A 7 -7.86 -10.65 -19.81
C GLY A 7 -8.33 -10.95 -21.23
N GLY A 8 -7.64 -10.40 -22.22
CA GLY A 8 -8.00 -10.55 -23.64
C GLY A 8 -9.11 -9.62 -24.15
N VAL A 9 -9.70 -8.81 -23.25
CA VAL A 9 -10.73 -7.82 -23.62
C VAL A 9 -10.10 -6.43 -23.71
N THR A 10 -10.38 -5.73 -24.80
CA THR A 10 -9.87 -4.39 -25.02
C THR A 10 -10.91 -3.32 -24.70
N LYS A 11 -10.46 -2.22 -24.09
CA LYS A 11 -11.30 -1.07 -23.79
C LYS A 11 -10.48 0.22 -23.93
N ASP A 12 -11.12 1.25 -24.46
CA ASP A 12 -10.50 2.58 -24.60
C ASP A 12 -10.60 3.36 -23.29
N TYR A 13 -9.49 3.96 -22.89
CA TYR A 13 -9.43 4.87 -21.74
C TYR A 13 -8.78 6.20 -22.16
N ALA A 14 -9.24 7.27 -21.55
CA ALA A 14 -8.59 8.56 -21.76
C ALA A 14 -7.16 8.52 -21.20
N VAL A 15 -6.21 9.10 -21.95
CA VAL A 15 -4.86 9.31 -21.45
C VAL A 15 -4.92 10.15 -20.16
N GLY A 16 -4.21 9.72 -19.13
CA GLY A 16 -4.28 10.33 -17.80
C GLY A 16 -5.21 9.65 -16.82
N THR A 17 -6.02 8.68 -17.27
CA THR A 17 -6.78 7.79 -16.35
C THR A 17 -5.80 7.02 -15.46
N THR A 18 -6.04 6.97 -14.16
CA THR A 18 -5.19 6.22 -13.24
C THR A 18 -5.52 4.73 -13.30
N TYR A 19 -4.53 3.89 -13.00
CA TYR A 19 -4.79 2.44 -12.87
C TYR A 19 -5.71 2.13 -11.70
N GLU A 20 -5.78 2.99 -10.67
CA GLU A 20 -6.73 2.89 -9.58
C GLU A 20 -8.18 2.96 -10.08
N GLN A 21 -8.47 3.93 -10.94
CA GLN A 21 -9.80 4.08 -11.54
C GLN A 21 -10.18 2.84 -12.36
N ILE A 22 -9.24 2.32 -13.14
CA ILE A 22 -9.45 1.08 -13.91
C ILE A 22 -9.65 -0.11 -12.97
N ALA A 23 -8.83 -0.23 -11.92
CA ALA A 23 -8.94 -1.32 -10.95
C ALA A 23 -10.31 -1.33 -10.24
N GLN A 24 -10.86 -0.17 -9.95
CA GLN A 24 -12.19 -0.05 -9.33
C GLN A 24 -13.29 -0.66 -10.20
N GLU A 25 -13.19 -0.54 -11.52
CA GLU A 25 -14.16 -1.14 -12.45
C GLU A 25 -14.13 -2.68 -12.40
N TYR A 26 -12.98 -3.25 -12.10
CA TYR A 26 -12.76 -4.70 -12.11
C TYR A 26 -12.73 -5.35 -10.73
N GLN A 27 -12.73 -4.55 -9.66
CA GLN A 27 -12.52 -5.04 -8.29
C GLN A 27 -13.52 -6.14 -7.89
N GLU A 28 -14.77 -6.02 -8.31
CA GLU A 28 -15.80 -7.01 -7.98
C GLU A 28 -15.56 -8.41 -8.57
N GLN A 29 -14.73 -8.51 -9.61
CA GLN A 29 -14.34 -9.77 -10.23
C GLN A 29 -13.23 -10.51 -9.45
N TYR A 30 -12.66 -9.87 -8.43
CA TYR A 30 -11.55 -10.41 -7.63
C TYR A 30 -11.96 -10.52 -6.17
N ASN A 31 -11.60 -11.64 -5.53
CA ASN A 31 -11.88 -11.87 -4.12
C ASN A 31 -11.00 -11.05 -3.18
N ASN A 32 -9.84 -10.62 -3.65
CA ASN A 32 -8.88 -9.83 -2.88
C ASN A 32 -8.71 -8.44 -3.50
N THR A 33 -8.35 -7.47 -2.68
CA THR A 33 -8.12 -6.10 -3.13
C THR A 33 -6.99 -6.05 -4.16
N ILE A 34 -7.24 -5.38 -5.28
CA ILE A 34 -6.23 -5.09 -6.29
C ILE A 34 -5.27 -4.05 -5.71
N ALA A 35 -3.98 -4.37 -5.65
CA ALA A 35 -2.94 -3.53 -5.05
C ALA A 35 -2.01 -2.88 -6.08
N LEU A 36 -1.76 -3.56 -7.18
CA LEU A 36 -0.84 -3.14 -8.25
C LEU A 36 -1.36 -3.61 -9.59
N VAL A 37 -0.75 -3.10 -10.65
CA VAL A 37 -0.94 -3.62 -12.02
C VAL A 37 0.40 -3.98 -12.65
N THR A 38 0.37 -4.81 -13.69
CA THR A 38 1.48 -4.89 -14.65
C THR A 38 1.05 -4.21 -15.95
N GLU A 39 1.90 -3.34 -16.45
CA GLU A 39 1.77 -2.68 -17.76
C GLU A 39 2.79 -3.30 -18.70
N ASN A 40 2.34 -4.12 -19.63
CA ASN A 40 3.23 -4.88 -20.53
C ASN A 40 4.30 -5.68 -19.77
N GLY A 41 3.90 -6.34 -18.67
CA GLY A 41 4.79 -7.12 -17.81
C GLY A 41 5.57 -6.33 -16.77
N LYS A 42 5.48 -5.01 -16.78
CA LYS A 42 6.19 -4.14 -15.84
C LYS A 42 5.27 -3.69 -14.72
N ILE A 43 5.69 -3.90 -13.47
CA ILE A 43 4.90 -3.52 -12.29
C ILE A 43 4.72 -2.01 -12.21
N ARG A 44 3.46 -1.58 -12.00
CA ARG A 44 3.09 -0.19 -11.79
C ARG A 44 2.19 -0.04 -10.57
N GLU A 45 2.39 1.06 -9.86
CA GLU A 45 1.54 1.48 -8.73
C GLU A 45 0.20 2.01 -9.28
N LEU A 46 -0.87 1.87 -8.49
CA LEU A 46 -2.22 2.24 -8.92
C LEU A 46 -2.41 3.74 -9.19
N HIS A 47 -1.60 4.60 -8.57
CA HIS A 47 -1.67 6.04 -8.83
C HIS A 47 -1.06 6.46 -10.19
N LYS A 48 -0.33 5.56 -10.85
CA LYS A 48 0.23 5.82 -12.18
C LYS A 48 -0.89 5.96 -13.21
N LYS A 49 -0.61 6.73 -14.24
CA LYS A 49 -1.58 7.08 -15.28
C LYS A 49 -1.31 6.33 -16.57
N VAL A 50 -2.39 5.98 -17.24
CA VAL A 50 -2.33 5.44 -18.60
C VAL A 50 -1.75 6.51 -19.52
N SER A 51 -0.75 6.15 -20.32
CA SER A 51 -0.11 7.04 -21.30
C SER A 51 -0.15 6.51 -22.72
N LYS A 52 -0.29 5.21 -22.91
CA LYS A 52 -0.27 4.52 -24.20
C LYS A 52 -1.00 3.19 -24.12
N ASP A 53 -1.22 2.58 -25.26
CA ASP A 53 -1.78 1.23 -25.35
C ASP A 53 -0.93 0.25 -24.54
N ALA A 54 -1.59 -0.62 -23.81
CA ALA A 54 -0.91 -1.57 -22.95
C ALA A 54 -1.76 -2.81 -22.66
N ASP A 55 -1.08 -3.93 -22.41
CA ASP A 55 -1.65 -5.12 -21.81
C ASP A 55 -1.49 -5.03 -20.28
N VAL A 56 -2.60 -5.03 -19.58
CA VAL A 56 -2.66 -4.81 -18.13
C VAL A 56 -3.16 -6.05 -17.44
N LYS A 57 -2.46 -6.44 -16.37
CA LYS A 57 -2.89 -7.49 -15.45
C LYS A 57 -2.93 -6.92 -14.04
N PHE A 58 -3.88 -7.38 -13.24
CA PHE A 58 -4.02 -6.96 -11.85
C PHE A 58 -3.23 -7.87 -10.91
N ILE A 59 -2.61 -7.26 -9.91
CA ILE A 59 -1.95 -7.94 -8.79
C ILE A 59 -2.77 -7.66 -7.54
N THR A 60 -3.22 -8.71 -6.87
CA THR A 60 -4.02 -8.60 -5.65
C THR A 60 -3.20 -8.83 -4.40
N LEU A 61 -3.80 -8.61 -3.23
CA LEU A 61 -3.15 -8.85 -1.93
C LEU A 61 -2.85 -10.33 -1.67
N SER A 62 -3.48 -11.27 -2.41
CA SER A 62 -3.16 -12.69 -2.33
C SER A 62 -1.89 -13.07 -3.08
N ASP A 63 -1.44 -12.24 -4.01
CA ASP A 63 -0.19 -12.43 -4.72
C ASP A 63 0.99 -12.03 -3.85
N THR A 64 2.14 -12.69 -4.00
CA THR A 64 3.33 -12.43 -3.17
C THR A 64 3.76 -10.96 -3.22
N ILE A 65 3.78 -10.37 -4.42
CA ILE A 65 4.19 -8.96 -4.60
C ILE A 65 3.14 -8.01 -3.98
N GLY A 66 1.86 -8.30 -4.17
CA GLY A 66 0.77 -7.52 -3.59
C GLY A 66 0.79 -7.57 -2.07
N HIS A 67 1.04 -8.73 -1.49
CA HIS A 67 1.17 -8.90 -0.05
C HIS A 67 2.36 -8.10 0.52
N LYS A 68 3.51 -8.15 -0.12
CA LYS A 68 4.68 -7.34 0.27
C LYS A 68 4.41 -5.84 0.20
N THR A 69 3.66 -5.40 -0.80
CA THR A 69 3.25 -4.00 -0.93
C THR A 69 2.35 -3.59 0.23
N TYR A 70 1.40 -4.43 0.61
CA TYR A 70 0.55 -4.23 1.78
C TYR A 70 1.37 -4.15 3.06
N GLU A 71 2.31 -5.07 3.28
CA GLU A 71 3.19 -5.05 4.45
C GLU A 71 3.98 -3.75 4.57
N ARG A 72 4.55 -3.25 3.46
CA ARG A 72 5.29 -1.98 3.46
C ARG A 72 4.41 -0.80 3.86
N SER A 73 3.19 -0.75 3.37
CA SER A 73 2.22 0.28 3.74
C SER A 73 1.83 0.18 5.21
N ALA A 74 1.61 -1.03 5.70
CA ALA A 74 1.27 -1.28 7.11
C ALA A 74 2.42 -0.89 8.04
N ILE A 75 3.67 -1.21 7.67
CA ILE A 75 4.87 -0.80 8.42
C ILE A 75 4.97 0.73 8.47
N MET A 76 4.78 1.41 7.35
CA MET A 76 4.82 2.87 7.31
C MET A 76 3.75 3.49 8.21
N LEU A 77 2.55 2.95 8.18
CA LEU A 77 1.45 3.38 9.05
C LEU A 77 1.80 3.16 10.52
N PHE A 78 2.39 2.03 10.86
CA PHE A 78 2.84 1.70 12.20
C PHE A 78 3.92 2.68 12.69
N VAL A 79 4.95 2.94 11.86
CA VAL A 79 6.02 3.91 12.19
C VAL A 79 5.43 5.29 12.45
N LYS A 80 4.51 5.74 11.62
CA LYS A 80 3.83 7.02 11.81
C LYS A 80 3.06 7.07 13.13
N ALA A 81 2.31 6.01 13.44
CA ALA A 81 1.55 5.93 14.68
C ALA A 81 2.46 5.94 15.91
N VAL A 82 3.57 5.21 15.87
CA VAL A 82 4.55 5.21 16.97
C VAL A 82 5.14 6.60 17.17
N HIS A 83 5.50 7.30 16.10
CA HIS A 83 6.02 8.66 16.20
C HIS A 83 4.99 9.67 16.73
N ASP A 84 3.72 9.49 16.39
CA ASP A 84 2.65 10.37 16.88
C ASP A 84 2.38 10.17 18.38
N ILE A 85 2.52 8.94 18.88
CA ILE A 85 2.24 8.59 20.29
C ILE A 85 3.48 8.71 21.18
N MET A 86 4.64 8.29 20.70
CA MET A 86 5.87 8.18 21.51
C MET A 86 6.92 9.25 21.20
N GLY A 87 6.77 10.02 20.12
CA GLY A 87 7.70 11.05 19.70
C GLY A 87 8.57 10.64 18.51
N LYS A 88 9.09 11.64 17.79
CA LYS A 88 9.86 11.45 16.55
C LYS A 88 11.29 10.95 16.79
N ASP A 89 11.79 11.04 18.00
CA ASP A 89 13.12 10.59 18.41
C ASP A 89 13.19 9.06 18.64
N VAL A 90 12.04 8.41 18.75
CA VAL A 90 11.96 6.96 18.88
C VAL A 90 12.29 6.30 17.54
N ARG A 91 13.21 5.34 17.55
CA ARG A 91 13.60 4.56 16.38
C ARG A 91 12.92 3.20 16.39
N ILE A 92 12.41 2.79 15.24
CA ILE A 92 11.75 1.52 15.07
C ILE A 92 12.56 0.68 14.10
N LYS A 93 12.87 -0.55 14.51
CA LYS A 93 13.58 -1.50 13.68
C LYS A 93 12.69 -2.72 13.46
N VAL A 94 12.37 -3.00 12.21
CA VAL A 94 11.71 -4.26 11.82
C VAL A 94 12.80 -5.29 11.62
N GLU A 95 12.85 -6.30 12.50
CA GLU A 95 13.98 -7.22 12.55
C GLU A 95 13.75 -8.49 11.74
N PHE A 96 12.65 -9.19 12.00
CA PHE A 96 12.35 -10.46 11.31
C PHE A 96 10.87 -10.82 11.41
N SER A 97 10.45 -11.79 10.60
CA SER A 97 9.10 -12.31 10.67
C SER A 97 9.01 -13.52 11.60
N ILE A 98 7.94 -13.55 12.40
CA ILE A 98 7.61 -14.69 13.28
C ILE A 98 6.24 -15.18 12.85
N GLY A 99 6.15 -16.35 12.23
CA GLY A 99 4.90 -16.86 11.68
C GLY A 99 4.28 -15.87 10.71
N LYS A 100 3.09 -15.37 11.01
CA LYS A 100 2.39 -14.35 10.22
C LYS A 100 2.65 -12.91 10.67
N GLY A 101 3.44 -12.72 11.71
CA GLY A 101 3.75 -11.40 12.26
C GLY A 101 5.17 -10.94 11.97
N LEU A 102 5.42 -9.67 12.23
CA LEU A 102 6.73 -9.06 12.15
C LEU A 102 7.21 -8.68 13.55
N TYR A 103 8.44 -9.02 13.89
CA TYR A 103 9.06 -8.57 15.12
C TYR A 103 9.65 -7.19 14.91
N CYS A 104 9.20 -6.22 15.71
CA CYS A 104 9.67 -4.85 15.67
C CYS A 104 10.26 -4.47 17.01
N ALA A 105 11.46 -3.90 17.00
CA ALA A 105 12.11 -3.37 18.19
C ALA A 105 12.01 -1.84 18.19
N ILE A 106 11.70 -1.28 19.36
CA ILE A 106 11.68 0.16 19.59
C ILE A 106 12.94 0.54 20.34
N GLN A 107 13.71 1.46 19.79
CA GLN A 107 14.94 1.97 20.35
C GLN A 107 14.75 3.41 20.81
N GLY A 108 15.26 3.74 22.00
CA GLY A 108 15.18 5.07 22.59
C GLY A 108 14.99 5.00 24.10
N ASP A 109 14.85 6.14 24.72
CA ASP A 109 14.69 6.26 26.17
C ASP A 109 13.30 5.84 26.66
N LYS A 110 12.32 5.77 25.76
CA LYS A 110 10.96 5.39 26.06
C LYS A 110 10.76 3.90 25.84
N LYS A 111 10.11 3.25 26.79
CA LYS A 111 9.76 1.82 26.70
C LYS A 111 8.31 1.66 26.24
N LEU A 112 8.09 0.62 25.48
CA LEU A 112 6.76 0.20 25.07
C LEU A 112 6.05 -0.48 26.25
N ASP A 113 4.91 0.04 26.64
CA ASP A 113 4.03 -0.55 27.65
C ASP A 113 2.64 -0.85 27.05
N ASP A 114 1.78 -1.51 27.83
CA ASP A 114 0.45 -1.90 27.37
C ASP A 114 -0.40 -0.67 26.97
N ASN A 115 -0.26 0.43 27.70
CA ASN A 115 -0.99 1.67 27.41
C ASN A 115 -0.52 2.27 26.08
N SER A 116 0.79 2.32 25.84
CA SER A 116 1.36 2.80 24.57
C SER A 116 0.90 1.95 23.39
N ILE A 117 0.85 0.61 23.56
CA ILE A 117 0.36 -0.31 22.52
C ILE A 117 -1.09 -0.01 22.17
N LYS A 118 -1.95 0.21 23.17
CA LYS A 118 -3.37 0.55 22.97
C LYS A 118 -3.51 1.87 22.20
N LEU A 119 -2.72 2.88 22.57
CA LEU A 119 -2.73 4.19 21.90
C LEU A 119 -2.25 4.09 20.46
N ILE A 120 -1.19 3.34 20.21
CA ILE A 120 -0.66 3.10 18.86
C ILE A 120 -1.71 2.38 18.00
N ASN A 121 -2.33 1.35 18.53
CA ASN A 121 -3.38 0.62 17.83
C ASN A 121 -4.57 1.53 17.48
N LYS A 122 -5.02 2.31 18.45
CA LYS A 122 -6.08 3.30 18.22
C LYS A 122 -5.69 4.31 17.14
N ARG A 123 -4.46 4.83 17.20
CA ARG A 123 -3.96 5.80 16.21
C ARG A 123 -3.92 5.20 14.80
N MET A 124 -3.47 3.96 14.66
CA MET A 124 -3.46 3.25 13.37
C MET A 124 -4.89 3.11 12.81
N ASN A 125 -5.83 2.69 13.64
CA ASN A 125 -7.23 2.55 13.23
C ASN A 125 -7.85 3.90 12.86
N ASP A 126 -7.55 4.96 13.59
CA ASP A 126 -8.04 6.32 13.31
C ASP A 126 -7.52 6.82 11.94
N MET A 127 -6.25 6.57 11.64
CA MET A 127 -5.66 6.94 10.35
C MET A 127 -6.29 6.16 9.18
N VAL A 128 -6.57 4.88 9.37
CA VAL A 128 -7.26 4.06 8.35
C VAL A 128 -8.69 4.55 8.14
N ALA A 129 -9.41 4.83 9.23
CA ALA A 129 -10.78 5.34 9.15
C ALA A 129 -10.86 6.72 8.49
N ALA A 130 -9.84 7.55 8.66
CA ALA A 130 -9.73 8.87 8.02
C ALA A 130 -9.35 8.79 6.54
N ASP A 131 -8.98 7.61 6.05
CA ASP A 131 -8.53 7.38 4.67
C ASP A 131 -7.44 8.38 4.24
N LEU A 132 -6.40 8.52 5.09
CA LEU A 132 -5.32 9.46 4.84
C LEU A 132 -4.58 9.11 3.55
N PRO A 133 -4.34 10.07 2.66
CA PRO A 133 -3.61 9.81 1.43
C PRO A 133 -2.13 9.56 1.73
N ILE A 134 -1.59 8.52 1.07
CA ILE A 134 -0.15 8.23 1.08
C ILE A 134 0.41 8.74 -0.24
N THR A 135 1.18 9.81 -0.18
CA THR A 135 1.74 10.45 -1.37
C THR A 135 3.24 10.23 -1.46
N LYS A 136 3.71 10.00 -2.68
CA LYS A 136 5.13 9.85 -2.96
C LYS A 136 5.70 11.18 -3.43
N LYS A 137 6.71 11.70 -2.71
CA LYS A 137 7.41 12.93 -3.08
C LYS A 137 8.88 12.63 -3.30
N PRO A 138 9.46 13.02 -4.45
CA PRO A 138 10.89 12.94 -4.61
C PRO A 138 11.58 14.00 -3.73
N TYR A 139 12.67 13.62 -3.10
CA TYR A 139 13.57 14.54 -2.41
C TYR A 139 14.86 14.68 -3.22
N PRO A 140 15.47 15.87 -3.27
CA PRO A 140 16.75 16.07 -3.93
C PRO A 140 17.91 15.35 -3.21
#